data_c1eb6f87a1e602250491278e5f012c16
#
_entry.id   c1eb6f87a1e602250491278e5f012c16
#
_cell.length_a   1.000
_cell.length_b   1.000
_cell.length_c   1.000
_cell.angle_alpha   90.00
_cell.angle_beta   90.00
_cell.angle_gamma   90.00
#
_symmetry.space_group_name_H-M   'P 1'
#
loop_
_entity.id
_entity.type
_entity.pdbx_description
1 polymer ?
#
loop_
_entity_poly.entity_id
_entity_poly.type
_entity_poly.pdbx_seq_one_letter_code
_entity_poly.pdbx_strand_id
1 'polypeptide(L)'
;MTGAGVADLNDKTVLVTGAAGAIGKAVVAAVRKAGGKAIASDLKGRPGIDVALDVTSEADWQRAVAAIDRLDGLVNAAGIAAVANIEKTDFATWRRVLSINLDGTFLGCKYAFALLRKQGGAIVNLSSVLGLVGGPNLAAYTASKGGVSLLTKSVALYGARFKPPVRCNAVCPAFVEGPMVDEIASGTKDPGTVKNKLALDVPLGRLGAPEEVAALCAYLLSDASAFITGADVPIDGGLTAR
;
A
#
# COMPACT_ATOMS: atom_id res chain seq x y z
N MET A 1 -22.30 13.88 -22.16
CA MET A 1 -21.76 12.87 -21.22
C MET A 1 -20.37 13.33 -20.86
N THR A 2 -20.23 14.01 -19.73
CA THR A 2 -18.91 14.37 -19.17
C THR A 2 -18.24 13.07 -18.78
N GLY A 3 -17.09 12.76 -19.37
CA GLY A 3 -16.34 11.55 -19.09
C GLY A 3 -15.90 11.52 -17.63
N ALA A 4 -16.73 10.94 -16.77
CA ALA A 4 -16.31 10.52 -15.44
C ALA A 4 -15.13 9.55 -15.64
N GLY A 5 -13.95 9.90 -15.16
CA GLY A 5 -12.81 9.00 -15.19
C GLY A 5 -13.17 7.68 -14.52
N VAL A 6 -12.50 6.59 -14.89
CA VAL A 6 -12.75 5.23 -14.37
C VAL A 6 -12.73 5.17 -12.83
N ALA A 7 -12.10 6.14 -12.15
CA ALA A 7 -12.11 6.29 -10.70
C ALA A 7 -12.78 7.62 -10.33
N ASP A 8 -14.02 7.55 -9.86
CA ASP A 8 -14.72 8.68 -9.24
C ASP A 8 -14.69 8.52 -7.72
N LEU A 9 -14.11 9.51 -7.03
CA LEU A 9 -14.00 9.55 -5.57
C LEU A 9 -14.67 10.81 -4.99
N ASN A 10 -15.56 11.47 -5.73
CA ASN A 10 -16.32 12.60 -5.22
C ASN A 10 -17.01 12.21 -3.90
N ASP A 11 -17.00 13.13 -2.93
CA ASP A 11 -17.57 12.97 -1.58
C ASP A 11 -16.95 11.82 -0.74
N LYS A 12 -15.86 11.20 -1.19
CA LYS A 12 -15.15 10.16 -0.44
C LYS A 12 -13.95 10.74 0.31
N THR A 13 -13.81 10.36 1.57
CA THR A 13 -12.65 10.65 2.42
C THR A 13 -11.77 9.41 2.52
N VAL A 14 -10.49 9.54 2.16
CA VAL A 14 -9.52 8.46 2.11
C VAL A 14 -8.32 8.78 3.00
N LEU A 15 -8.02 7.90 3.96
CA LEU A 15 -6.78 7.96 4.75
C LEU A 15 -5.67 7.20 4.01
N VAL A 16 -4.50 7.83 3.86
CA VAL A 16 -3.33 7.24 3.21
C VAL A 16 -2.16 7.24 4.17
N THR A 17 -1.65 6.07 4.55
CA THR A 17 -0.43 5.94 5.37
C THR A 17 0.81 5.92 4.49
N GLY A 18 1.98 6.30 5.04
CA GLY A 18 3.20 6.40 4.25
C GLY A 18 3.12 7.48 3.16
N ALA A 19 2.32 8.54 3.40
CA ALA A 19 1.99 9.55 2.41
C ALA A 19 3.16 10.44 1.98
N ALA A 20 4.26 10.46 2.73
CA ALA A 20 5.50 11.13 2.34
C ALA A 20 6.39 10.28 1.42
N GLY A 21 6.13 8.97 1.29
CA GLY A 21 6.81 8.07 0.36
C GLY A 21 6.33 8.25 -1.09
N ALA A 22 7.07 7.68 -2.06
CA ALA A 22 6.77 7.86 -3.49
C ALA A 22 5.34 7.41 -3.85
N ILE A 23 4.98 6.17 -3.53
CA ILE A 23 3.64 5.62 -3.83
C ILE A 23 2.56 6.36 -3.02
N GLY A 24 2.76 6.54 -1.71
CA GLY A 24 1.76 7.21 -0.85
C GLY A 24 1.45 8.63 -1.31
N LYS A 25 2.49 9.40 -1.70
CA LYS A 25 2.34 10.74 -2.26
C LYS A 25 1.56 10.74 -3.58
N ALA A 26 1.86 9.79 -4.46
CA ALA A 26 1.12 9.63 -5.72
C ALA A 26 -0.35 9.23 -5.48
N VAL A 27 -0.62 8.36 -4.49
CA VAL A 27 -1.99 7.99 -4.10
C VAL A 27 -2.77 9.19 -3.58
N VAL A 28 -2.18 10.02 -2.70
CA VAL A 28 -2.80 11.27 -2.22
C VAL A 28 -3.19 12.18 -3.40
N ALA A 29 -2.27 12.33 -4.37
CA ALA A 29 -2.52 13.13 -5.58
C ALA A 29 -3.64 12.52 -6.44
N ALA A 30 -3.63 11.20 -6.64
CA ALA A 30 -4.65 10.50 -7.42
C ALA A 30 -6.05 10.59 -6.80
N VAL A 31 -6.16 10.44 -5.47
CA VAL A 31 -7.42 10.60 -4.74
C VAL A 31 -7.97 12.02 -4.92
N ARG A 32 -7.12 13.05 -4.75
CA ARG A 32 -7.53 14.46 -4.95
C ARG A 32 -7.94 14.74 -6.40
N LYS A 33 -7.20 14.22 -7.37
CA LYS A 33 -7.51 14.34 -8.80
C LYS A 33 -8.85 13.69 -9.16
N ALA A 34 -9.21 12.60 -8.47
CA ALA A 34 -10.49 11.90 -8.63
C ALA A 34 -11.66 12.55 -7.86
N GLY A 35 -11.48 13.75 -7.28
CA GLY A 35 -12.51 14.51 -6.55
C GLY A 35 -12.63 14.16 -5.07
N GLY A 36 -11.81 13.23 -4.55
CA GLY A 36 -11.85 12.79 -3.16
C GLY A 36 -11.05 13.70 -2.21
N LYS A 37 -11.38 13.63 -0.92
CA LYS A 37 -10.60 14.21 0.17
C LYS A 37 -9.56 13.18 0.63
N ALA A 38 -8.28 13.42 0.38
CA ALA A 38 -7.20 12.61 0.91
C ALA A 38 -6.71 13.19 2.26
N ILE A 39 -6.61 12.34 3.28
CA ILE A 39 -5.95 12.61 4.55
C ILE A 39 -4.56 11.92 4.47
N ALA A 40 -3.52 12.72 4.31
CA ALA A 40 -2.16 12.24 4.22
C ALA A 40 -1.58 11.97 5.60
N SER A 41 -1.11 10.75 5.89
CA SER A 41 -0.48 10.44 7.18
C SER A 41 0.88 9.77 7.02
N ASP A 42 1.80 10.15 7.91
CA ASP A 42 3.17 9.62 8.00
C ASP A 42 3.75 9.96 9.38
N LEU A 43 4.99 9.59 9.62
CA LEU A 43 5.71 9.91 10.84
C LEU A 43 5.78 11.44 11.05
N LYS A 44 5.73 11.87 12.31
CA LYS A 44 5.84 13.27 12.70
C LYS A 44 7.07 13.94 12.07
N GLY A 45 6.89 15.14 11.50
CA GLY A 45 7.95 15.93 10.87
C GLY A 45 8.17 15.62 9.39
N ARG A 46 7.47 14.65 8.81
CA ARG A 46 7.48 14.45 7.36
C ARG A 46 6.71 15.56 6.65
N PRO A 47 7.17 16.03 5.47
CA PRO A 47 6.50 17.10 4.74
C PRO A 47 5.18 16.64 4.11
N GLY A 48 4.20 17.54 4.02
CA GLY A 48 2.95 17.32 3.26
C GLY A 48 1.99 16.34 3.89
N ILE A 49 2.09 16.10 5.21
CA ILE A 49 1.15 15.27 5.97
C ILE A 49 0.10 16.11 6.69
N ASP A 50 -1.10 15.57 6.81
CA ASP A 50 -2.21 16.15 7.56
C ASP A 50 -2.24 15.59 9.00
N VAL A 51 -1.85 14.33 9.18
CA VAL A 51 -1.89 13.59 10.44
C VAL A 51 -0.57 12.87 10.71
N ALA A 52 0.04 13.13 11.87
CA ALA A 52 1.19 12.37 12.34
C ALA A 52 0.74 11.00 12.86
N LEU A 53 1.27 9.91 12.27
CA LEU A 53 0.89 8.54 12.57
C LEU A 53 2.10 7.61 12.40
N ASP A 54 2.57 7.04 13.50
CA ASP A 54 3.40 5.84 13.47
C ASP A 54 2.50 4.62 13.34
N VAL A 55 2.56 3.94 12.19
CA VAL A 55 1.70 2.79 11.91
C VAL A 55 1.91 1.62 12.87
N THR A 56 3.04 1.56 13.59
CA THR A 56 3.33 0.53 14.60
C THR A 56 2.73 0.86 15.96
N SER A 57 2.23 2.08 16.15
CA SER A 57 1.68 2.58 17.42
C SER A 57 0.15 2.47 17.45
N GLU A 58 -0.37 1.59 18.27
CA GLU A 58 -1.81 1.45 18.47
C GLU A 58 -2.45 2.74 19.01
N ALA A 59 -1.75 3.47 19.89
CA ALA A 59 -2.19 4.76 20.41
C ALA A 59 -2.27 5.84 19.32
N ASP A 60 -1.36 5.84 18.35
CA ASP A 60 -1.39 6.77 17.22
C ASP A 60 -2.60 6.49 16.32
N TRP A 61 -2.90 5.22 16.05
CA TRP A 61 -4.09 4.83 15.31
C TRP A 61 -5.38 5.29 16.01
N GLN A 62 -5.47 5.09 17.34
CA GLN A 62 -6.63 5.54 18.12
C GLN A 62 -6.84 7.05 18.00
N ARG A 63 -5.76 7.84 18.12
CA ARG A 63 -5.81 9.31 17.95
C ARG A 63 -6.20 9.71 16.53
N ALA A 64 -5.59 9.06 15.52
CA ALA A 64 -5.82 9.39 14.12
C ALA A 64 -7.28 9.15 13.72
N VAL A 65 -7.85 7.99 14.07
CA VAL A 65 -9.25 7.68 13.69
C VAL A 65 -10.26 8.48 14.52
N ALA A 66 -9.93 8.87 15.75
CA ALA A 66 -10.81 9.72 16.58
C ALA A 66 -10.97 11.14 16.00
N ALA A 67 -10.00 11.60 15.21
CA ALA A 67 -10.04 12.91 14.55
C ALA A 67 -10.73 12.89 13.17
N ILE A 68 -11.23 11.73 12.74
CA ILE A 68 -11.86 11.53 11.42
C ILE A 68 -13.37 11.27 11.62
N ASP A 69 -14.20 12.20 11.21
CA ASP A 69 -15.66 12.06 11.33
C ASP A 69 -16.23 11.03 10.35
N ARG A 70 -15.70 11.01 9.13
CA ARG A 70 -16.12 10.11 8.05
C ARG A 70 -14.90 9.55 7.31
N LEU A 71 -14.90 8.25 7.09
CA LEU A 71 -13.89 7.56 6.31
C LEU A 71 -14.55 6.60 5.31
N ASP A 72 -14.25 6.76 4.03
CA ASP A 72 -14.77 5.93 2.93
C ASP A 72 -13.70 5.01 2.35
N GLY A 73 -12.42 5.32 2.58
CA GLY A 73 -11.30 4.51 2.12
C GLY A 73 -10.06 4.58 3.00
N LEU A 74 -9.29 3.50 2.99
CA LEU A 74 -7.96 3.42 3.59
C LEU A 74 -6.97 2.89 2.57
N VAL A 75 -5.80 3.51 2.47
CA VAL A 75 -4.64 2.95 1.76
C VAL A 75 -3.49 2.75 2.74
N ASN A 76 -3.15 1.50 3.02
CA ASN A 76 -1.99 1.14 3.80
C ASN A 76 -0.76 1.09 2.87
N ALA A 77 -0.05 2.23 2.74
CA ALA A 77 1.13 2.36 1.88
C ALA A 77 2.44 2.53 2.66
N ALA A 78 2.40 2.62 3.97
CA ALA A 78 3.60 2.62 4.81
C ALA A 78 4.33 1.27 4.70
N GLY A 79 5.63 1.31 4.50
CA GLY A 79 6.44 0.10 4.41
C GLY A 79 7.91 0.38 4.19
N ILE A 80 8.73 -0.58 4.58
CA ILE A 80 10.18 -0.58 4.41
C ILE A 80 10.65 -1.90 3.79
N ALA A 81 11.80 -1.88 3.14
CA ALA A 81 12.53 -3.09 2.75
C ALA A 81 13.85 -3.16 3.51
N ALA A 82 14.35 -4.39 3.71
CA ALA A 82 15.69 -4.65 4.19
C ALA A 82 16.30 -5.74 3.31
N VAL A 83 17.38 -5.39 2.61
CA VAL A 83 18.08 -6.31 1.69
C VAL A 83 19.04 -7.16 2.50
N ALA A 84 18.62 -8.38 2.83
CA ALA A 84 19.44 -9.38 3.47
C ALA A 84 18.92 -10.79 3.15
N ASN A 85 19.82 -11.74 2.90
CA ASN A 85 19.46 -13.13 2.77
C ASN A 85 19.09 -13.73 4.15
N ILE A 86 18.62 -14.98 4.17
CA ILE A 86 18.15 -15.63 5.40
C ILE A 86 19.22 -15.72 6.48
N GLU A 87 20.48 -15.95 6.13
CA GLU A 87 21.58 -16.07 7.08
C GLU A 87 22.01 -14.75 7.70
N LYS A 88 21.87 -13.64 6.93
CA LYS A 88 22.29 -12.29 7.32
C LYS A 88 21.16 -11.45 7.92
N THR A 89 19.92 -11.92 7.86
CA THR A 89 18.78 -11.22 8.46
C THR A 89 18.79 -11.43 9.96
N ASP A 90 19.26 -10.44 10.73
CA ASP A 90 19.16 -10.49 12.18
C ASP A 90 17.70 -10.35 12.67
N PHE A 91 17.44 -10.81 13.89
CA PHE A 91 16.09 -10.85 14.44
C PHE A 91 15.49 -9.45 14.67
N ALA A 92 16.31 -8.45 14.94
CA ALA A 92 15.85 -7.07 15.12
C ALA A 92 15.35 -6.48 13.78
N THR A 93 16.12 -6.67 12.70
CA THR A 93 15.72 -6.31 11.33
C THR A 93 14.44 -7.03 10.91
N TRP A 94 14.35 -8.34 11.15
CA TRP A 94 13.15 -9.14 10.92
C TRP A 94 11.93 -8.49 11.61
N ARG A 95 12.01 -8.29 12.93
CA ARG A 95 10.92 -7.70 13.73
C ARG A 95 10.54 -6.31 13.26
N ARG A 96 11.53 -5.48 12.93
CA ARG A 96 11.28 -4.11 12.42
C ARG A 96 10.50 -4.13 11.11
N VAL A 97 10.87 -4.97 10.15
CA VAL A 97 10.17 -5.07 8.86
C VAL A 97 8.74 -5.57 9.07
N LEU A 98 8.55 -6.61 9.88
CA LEU A 98 7.20 -7.13 10.14
C LEU A 98 6.33 -6.10 10.88
N SER A 99 6.86 -5.43 11.89
CA SER A 99 6.08 -4.46 12.68
C SER A 99 5.56 -3.29 11.82
N ILE A 100 6.36 -2.81 10.87
CA ILE A 100 5.93 -1.72 9.99
C ILE A 100 5.00 -2.25 8.89
N ASN A 101 5.43 -3.28 8.16
CA ASN A 101 4.73 -3.72 6.95
C ASN A 101 3.45 -4.52 7.25
N LEU A 102 3.49 -5.40 8.24
CA LEU A 102 2.40 -6.33 8.54
C LEU A 102 1.56 -5.86 9.73
N ASP A 103 2.19 -5.64 10.90
CA ASP A 103 1.46 -5.21 12.09
C ASP A 103 0.84 -3.83 11.87
N GLY A 104 1.56 -2.89 11.22
CA GLY A 104 1.04 -1.58 10.84
C GLY A 104 -0.15 -1.65 9.90
N THR A 105 -0.12 -2.55 8.90
CA THR A 105 -1.26 -2.81 8.00
C THR A 105 -2.44 -3.42 8.76
N PHE A 106 -2.19 -4.36 9.67
CA PHE A 106 -3.21 -4.93 10.53
C PHE A 106 -3.89 -3.86 11.40
N LEU A 107 -3.11 -3.01 12.06
CA LEU A 107 -3.64 -1.92 12.88
C LEU A 107 -4.47 -0.95 12.04
N GLY A 108 -4.00 -0.60 10.83
CA GLY A 108 -4.77 0.20 9.88
C GLY A 108 -6.12 -0.42 9.54
N CYS A 109 -6.13 -1.69 9.17
CA CYS A 109 -7.37 -2.42 8.93
C CYS A 109 -8.29 -2.43 10.16
N LYS A 110 -7.74 -2.75 11.34
CA LYS A 110 -8.48 -2.82 12.61
C LYS A 110 -9.18 -1.50 12.95
N TYR A 111 -8.42 -0.41 12.96
CA TYR A 111 -8.92 0.88 13.45
C TYR A 111 -9.80 1.61 12.43
N ALA A 112 -9.44 1.58 11.13
CA ALA A 112 -10.26 2.18 10.09
C ALA A 112 -11.58 1.43 9.87
N PHE A 113 -11.62 0.12 10.13
CA PHE A 113 -12.81 -0.70 9.94
C PHE A 113 -14.02 -0.21 10.73
N ALA A 114 -13.80 0.32 11.95
CA ALA A 114 -14.87 0.85 12.80
C ALA A 114 -15.60 2.04 12.17
N LEU A 115 -14.89 2.85 11.36
CA LEU A 115 -15.49 3.95 10.59
C LEU A 115 -16.11 3.44 9.29
N LEU A 116 -15.37 2.64 8.53
CA LEU A 116 -15.79 2.13 7.22
C LEU A 116 -17.10 1.32 7.28
N ARG A 117 -17.29 0.49 8.30
CA ARG A 117 -18.50 -0.35 8.42
C ARG A 117 -19.81 0.43 8.59
N LYS A 118 -19.74 1.75 8.90
CA LYS A 118 -20.95 2.57 9.10
C LYS A 118 -21.67 2.88 7.77
N GLN A 119 -20.90 3.03 6.70
CA GLN A 119 -21.42 3.42 5.37
C GLN A 119 -20.88 2.57 4.21
N GLY A 120 -20.13 1.52 4.52
CA GLY A 120 -19.34 0.80 3.53
C GLY A 120 -18.05 1.53 3.20
N GLY A 121 -17.24 0.92 2.34
CA GLY A 121 -15.99 1.55 1.91
C GLY A 121 -15.01 0.55 1.33
N ALA A 122 -13.76 1.01 1.13
CA ALA A 122 -12.72 0.18 0.54
C ALA A 122 -11.38 0.34 1.27
N ILE A 123 -10.70 -0.78 1.49
CA ILE A 123 -9.32 -0.84 1.98
C ILE A 123 -8.43 -1.32 0.83
N VAL A 124 -7.33 -0.63 0.60
CA VAL A 124 -6.27 -1.03 -0.32
C VAL A 124 -4.98 -1.20 0.47
N ASN A 125 -4.45 -2.41 0.49
CA ASN A 125 -3.19 -2.72 1.14
C ASN A 125 -2.07 -2.82 0.10
N LEU A 126 -0.96 -2.09 0.30
CA LEU A 126 0.23 -2.26 -0.53
C LEU A 126 0.99 -3.52 -0.10
N SER A 127 0.76 -4.62 -0.86
CA SER A 127 1.59 -5.80 -0.82
C SER A 127 2.81 -5.63 -1.75
N SER A 128 3.19 -6.63 -2.49
CA SER A 128 4.27 -6.67 -3.48
C SER A 128 4.14 -7.94 -4.31
N VAL A 129 4.73 -7.99 -5.48
CA VAL A 129 4.98 -9.28 -6.17
C VAL A 129 5.73 -10.26 -5.27
N LEU A 130 6.59 -9.75 -4.37
CA LEU A 130 7.28 -10.57 -3.36
C LEU A 130 6.38 -11.02 -2.20
N GLY A 131 5.12 -10.66 -2.21
CA GLY A 131 4.07 -11.29 -1.38
C GLY A 131 3.42 -12.49 -2.06
N LEU A 132 3.66 -12.66 -3.37
CA LEU A 132 3.13 -13.74 -4.22
C LEU A 132 4.21 -14.78 -4.56
N VAL A 133 5.45 -14.33 -4.73
CA VAL A 133 6.61 -15.17 -5.06
C VAL A 133 7.79 -14.87 -4.12
N GLY A 134 8.74 -15.80 -4.01
CA GLY A 134 9.90 -15.64 -3.12
C GLY A 134 10.96 -14.71 -3.70
N GLY A 135 11.74 -14.07 -2.81
CA GLY A 135 12.93 -13.31 -3.15
C GLY A 135 14.13 -13.71 -2.27
N PRO A 136 15.28 -14.11 -2.84
CA PRO A 136 16.37 -14.73 -2.07
C PRO A 136 17.05 -13.77 -1.08
N ASN A 137 17.00 -12.48 -1.31
CA ASN A 137 17.68 -11.46 -0.50
C ASN A 137 16.71 -10.51 0.23
N LEU A 138 15.47 -10.92 0.46
CA LEU A 138 14.42 -10.09 1.04
C LEU A 138 13.51 -10.90 1.98
N ALA A 139 14.11 -11.80 2.80
CA ALA A 139 13.35 -12.76 3.61
C ALA A 139 12.28 -12.11 4.49
N ALA A 140 12.64 -11.10 5.29
CA ALA A 140 11.68 -10.39 6.15
C ALA A 140 10.61 -9.63 5.34
N TYR A 141 11.02 -8.98 4.25
CA TYR A 141 10.10 -8.25 3.37
C TYR A 141 9.09 -9.19 2.72
N THR A 142 9.55 -10.27 2.09
CA THR A 142 8.72 -11.29 1.45
C THR A 142 7.71 -11.88 2.43
N ALA A 143 8.16 -12.26 3.63
CA ALA A 143 7.27 -12.77 4.67
C ALA A 143 6.21 -11.73 5.09
N SER A 144 6.61 -10.46 5.27
CA SER A 144 5.68 -9.39 5.62
C SER A 144 4.62 -9.16 4.54
N LYS A 145 5.02 -9.15 3.26
CA LYS A 145 4.11 -8.89 2.14
C LYS A 145 3.19 -10.08 1.82
N GLY A 146 3.67 -11.32 2.00
CA GLY A 146 2.84 -12.52 1.98
C GLY A 146 1.78 -12.49 3.10
N GLY A 147 2.17 -12.06 4.30
CA GLY A 147 1.24 -11.82 5.40
C GLY A 147 0.18 -10.78 5.07
N VAL A 148 0.56 -9.66 4.43
CA VAL A 148 -0.39 -8.61 3.97
C VAL A 148 -1.39 -9.17 2.96
N SER A 149 -0.96 -9.98 1.99
CA SER A 149 -1.84 -10.60 1.00
C SER A 149 -2.90 -11.51 1.65
N LEU A 150 -2.51 -12.35 2.59
CA LEU A 150 -3.46 -13.23 3.30
C LEU A 150 -4.34 -12.46 4.31
N LEU A 151 -3.79 -11.47 5.00
CA LEU A 151 -4.57 -10.57 5.86
C LEU A 151 -5.66 -9.85 5.05
N THR A 152 -5.35 -9.39 3.85
CA THR A 152 -6.30 -8.74 2.93
C THR A 152 -7.51 -9.63 2.65
N LYS A 153 -7.30 -10.92 2.37
CA LYS A 153 -8.38 -11.89 2.14
C LYS A 153 -9.25 -12.09 3.38
N SER A 154 -8.63 -12.19 4.54
CA SER A 154 -9.35 -12.31 5.81
C SER A 154 -10.24 -11.08 6.10
N VAL A 155 -9.69 -9.88 5.90
CA VAL A 155 -10.42 -8.61 6.08
C VAL A 155 -11.55 -8.48 5.06
N ALA A 156 -11.33 -8.89 3.80
CA ALA A 156 -12.34 -8.88 2.74
C ALA A 156 -13.55 -9.77 3.07
N LEU A 157 -13.29 -11.00 3.51
CA LEU A 157 -14.33 -11.96 3.91
C LEU A 157 -15.13 -11.46 5.12
N TYR A 158 -14.46 -10.82 6.07
CA TYR A 158 -15.15 -10.20 7.21
C TYR A 158 -15.97 -8.98 6.76
N GLY A 159 -15.41 -8.12 5.91
CA GLY A 159 -16.06 -6.91 5.40
C GLY A 159 -17.30 -7.18 4.56
N ALA A 160 -17.34 -8.30 3.85
CA ALA A 160 -18.49 -8.72 3.04
C ALA A 160 -19.75 -9.04 3.87
N ARG A 161 -19.62 -9.21 5.18
CA ARG A 161 -20.76 -9.47 6.09
C ARG A 161 -21.59 -8.23 6.41
N PHE A 162 -21.07 -7.04 6.12
CA PHE A 162 -21.72 -5.77 6.42
C PHE A 162 -22.56 -5.27 5.24
N LYS A 163 -23.52 -4.41 5.53
CA LYS A 163 -24.39 -3.77 4.53
C LYS A 163 -24.49 -2.28 4.85
N PRO A 164 -23.89 -1.41 4.03
CA PRO A 164 -23.09 -1.75 2.84
C PRO A 164 -21.75 -2.43 3.20
N PRO A 165 -21.15 -3.21 2.26
CA PRO A 165 -19.94 -3.98 2.54
C PRO A 165 -18.70 -3.10 2.63
N VAL A 166 -17.68 -3.60 3.34
CA VAL A 166 -16.30 -3.05 3.28
C VAL A 166 -15.47 -3.99 2.41
N ARG A 167 -14.98 -3.49 1.28
CA ARG A 167 -14.08 -4.23 0.39
C ARG A 167 -12.64 -4.10 0.87
N CYS A 168 -11.83 -5.11 0.61
CA CYS A 168 -10.39 -5.06 0.92
C CYS A 168 -9.62 -5.78 -0.19
N ASN A 169 -8.65 -5.10 -0.81
CA ASN A 169 -7.83 -5.66 -1.88
C ASN A 169 -6.35 -5.32 -1.65
N ALA A 170 -5.45 -6.17 -2.14
CA ALA A 170 -4.03 -5.91 -2.15
C ALA A 170 -3.57 -5.49 -3.55
N VAL A 171 -2.78 -4.43 -3.63
CA VAL A 171 -2.01 -4.08 -4.83
C VAL A 171 -0.61 -4.64 -4.66
N CYS A 172 -0.13 -5.33 -5.68
CA CYS A 172 1.15 -6.05 -5.67
C CYS A 172 2.10 -5.47 -6.72
N PRO A 173 2.78 -4.34 -6.43
CA PRO A 173 3.75 -3.76 -7.36
C PRO A 173 5.01 -4.63 -7.47
N ALA A 174 5.66 -4.56 -8.64
CA ALA A 174 7.05 -4.94 -8.81
C ALA A 174 7.99 -3.78 -8.39
N PHE A 175 9.06 -3.56 -9.13
CA PHE A 175 9.99 -2.46 -8.91
C PHE A 175 9.37 -1.14 -9.39
N VAL A 176 9.14 -0.21 -8.46
CA VAL A 176 8.57 1.12 -8.71
C VAL A 176 9.64 2.18 -8.42
N GLU A 177 9.75 3.20 -9.27
CA GLU A 177 10.67 4.31 -9.06
C GLU A 177 10.45 4.98 -7.70
N GLY A 178 11.55 5.33 -7.02
CA GLY A 178 11.51 6.03 -5.74
C GLY A 178 12.53 5.56 -4.73
N PRO A 179 12.52 6.16 -3.51
CA PRO A 179 13.55 6.00 -2.51
C PRO A 179 13.85 4.54 -2.12
N MET A 180 12.86 3.65 -2.12
CA MET A 180 13.07 2.24 -1.77
C MET A 180 13.96 1.52 -2.81
N VAL A 181 13.73 1.76 -4.11
CA VAL A 181 14.58 1.21 -5.19
C VAL A 181 15.95 1.90 -5.18
N ASP A 182 15.98 3.20 -4.89
CA ASP A 182 17.23 3.94 -4.74
C ASP A 182 18.09 3.38 -3.59
N GLU A 183 17.48 3.05 -2.46
CA GLU A 183 18.17 2.44 -1.31
C GLU A 183 18.71 1.04 -1.66
N ILE A 184 17.91 0.20 -2.34
CA ILE A 184 18.35 -1.11 -2.83
C ILE A 184 19.56 -0.97 -3.76
N ALA A 185 19.55 0.02 -4.64
CA ALA A 185 20.64 0.28 -5.59
C ALA A 185 21.88 0.88 -4.91
N SER A 186 21.71 1.77 -3.93
CA SER A 186 22.81 2.50 -3.26
C SER A 186 23.75 1.59 -2.47
N GLY A 187 23.28 0.39 -2.04
CA GLY A 187 24.12 -0.62 -1.39
C GLY A 187 25.17 -1.28 -2.32
N THR A 188 25.28 -0.84 -3.56
CA THR A 188 26.18 -1.39 -4.58
C THR A 188 27.18 -0.37 -5.12
N LYS A 189 28.26 -0.86 -5.79
CA LYS A 189 29.28 0.01 -6.40
C LYS A 189 28.77 0.83 -7.60
N ASP A 190 27.68 0.38 -8.24
CA ASP A 190 27.10 1.03 -9.40
C ASP A 190 25.55 0.98 -9.32
N PRO A 191 24.94 1.99 -8.68
CA PRO A 191 23.49 2.09 -8.56
C PRO A 191 22.72 2.12 -9.89
N GLY A 192 23.30 2.73 -10.92
CA GLY A 192 22.69 2.82 -12.26
C GLY A 192 22.55 1.45 -12.91
N THR A 193 23.59 0.64 -12.86
CA THR A 193 23.58 -0.74 -13.36
C THR A 193 22.56 -1.60 -12.63
N VAL A 194 22.38 -1.42 -11.31
CA VAL A 194 21.36 -2.17 -10.57
C VAL A 194 19.95 -1.79 -10.99
N LYS A 195 19.64 -0.49 -11.11
CA LYS A 195 18.32 -0.04 -11.60
C LYS A 195 18.02 -0.57 -13.01
N ASN A 196 19.02 -0.49 -13.91
CA ASN A 196 18.88 -1.03 -15.26
C ASN A 196 18.61 -2.55 -15.23
N LYS A 197 19.30 -3.30 -14.37
CA LYS A 197 19.05 -4.73 -14.21
C LYS A 197 17.65 -5.01 -13.72
N LEU A 198 17.18 -4.29 -12.70
CA LEU A 198 15.81 -4.42 -12.20
C LEU A 198 14.78 -4.11 -13.29
N ALA A 199 15.03 -3.11 -14.13
CA ALA A 199 14.17 -2.78 -15.27
C ALA A 199 14.17 -3.89 -16.33
N LEU A 200 15.32 -4.51 -16.61
CA LEU A 200 15.42 -5.63 -17.58
C LEU A 200 14.75 -6.92 -17.07
N ASP A 201 14.65 -7.12 -15.78
CA ASP A 201 13.94 -8.26 -15.19
C ASP A 201 12.41 -8.14 -15.41
N VAL A 202 11.88 -6.92 -15.62
CA VAL A 202 10.48 -6.67 -15.93
C VAL A 202 10.23 -6.85 -17.43
N PRO A 203 9.27 -7.68 -17.87
CA PRO A 203 8.98 -7.89 -19.30
C PRO A 203 8.70 -6.61 -20.10
N LEU A 204 8.06 -5.58 -19.48
CA LEU A 204 7.89 -4.28 -20.13
C LEU A 204 9.17 -3.43 -20.22
N GLY A 205 10.31 -3.90 -19.72
CA GLY A 205 11.64 -3.30 -19.89
C GLY A 205 11.87 -2.01 -19.09
N ARG A 206 11.05 -1.70 -18.07
CA ARG A 206 11.16 -0.50 -17.25
C ARG A 206 10.69 -0.70 -15.83
N LEU A 207 11.07 0.19 -14.96
CA LEU A 207 10.45 0.32 -13.63
C LEU A 207 9.03 0.88 -13.78
N GLY A 208 8.15 0.53 -12.84
CA GLY A 208 6.83 1.14 -12.73
C GLY A 208 6.91 2.57 -12.19
N ALA A 209 5.99 3.44 -12.58
CA ALA A 209 5.83 4.76 -12.01
C ALA A 209 4.91 4.71 -10.77
N PRO A 210 5.17 5.52 -9.72
CA PRO A 210 4.27 5.62 -8.56
C PRO A 210 2.82 5.97 -8.96
N GLU A 211 2.65 6.75 -10.00
CA GLU A 211 1.35 7.17 -10.53
C GLU A 211 0.55 6.01 -11.11
N GLU A 212 1.21 5.00 -11.68
CA GLU A 212 0.53 3.79 -12.19
C GLU A 212 -0.06 2.98 -11.03
N VAL A 213 0.70 2.82 -9.94
CA VAL A 213 0.22 2.18 -8.71
C VAL A 213 -0.93 2.98 -8.09
N ALA A 214 -0.80 4.30 -8.05
CA ALA A 214 -1.80 5.20 -7.49
C ALA A 214 -3.11 5.17 -8.28
N ALA A 215 -3.06 5.06 -9.62
CA ALA A 215 -4.24 4.93 -10.46
C ALA A 215 -5.02 3.65 -10.15
N LEU A 216 -4.33 2.53 -9.96
CA LEU A 216 -4.94 1.27 -9.53
C LEU A 216 -5.55 1.38 -8.12
N CYS A 217 -4.87 2.03 -7.18
CA CYS A 217 -5.41 2.27 -5.84
C CYS A 217 -6.70 3.11 -5.92
N ALA A 218 -6.72 4.20 -6.71
CA ALA A 218 -7.92 5.03 -6.88
C ALA A 218 -9.08 4.23 -7.50
N TYR A 219 -8.82 3.38 -8.49
CA TYR A 219 -9.82 2.47 -9.05
C TYR A 219 -10.39 1.52 -8.00
N LEU A 220 -9.53 0.87 -7.20
CA LEU A 220 -9.97 -0.07 -6.16
C LEU A 220 -10.71 0.62 -5.00
N LEU A 221 -10.50 1.90 -4.78
CA LEU A 221 -11.25 2.71 -3.81
C LEU A 221 -12.62 3.13 -4.35
N SER A 222 -12.79 3.23 -5.66
CA SER A 222 -14.02 3.71 -6.30
C SER A 222 -15.11 2.64 -6.41
N ASP A 223 -16.32 3.08 -6.71
CA ASP A 223 -17.47 2.19 -6.94
C ASP A 223 -17.36 1.41 -8.25
N ALA A 224 -16.46 1.83 -9.18
CA ALA A 224 -16.17 1.06 -10.39
C ALA A 224 -15.59 -0.34 -10.09
N SER A 225 -15.05 -0.55 -8.89
CA SER A 225 -14.54 -1.84 -8.42
C SER A 225 -15.46 -2.53 -7.39
N ALA A 226 -16.75 -2.21 -7.38
CA ALA A 226 -17.71 -2.70 -6.36
C ALA A 226 -17.78 -4.23 -6.24
N PHE A 227 -17.43 -4.96 -7.29
CA PHE A 227 -17.45 -6.44 -7.30
C PHE A 227 -16.05 -7.07 -7.09
N ILE A 228 -15.05 -6.26 -6.69
CA ILE A 228 -13.68 -6.72 -6.43
C ILE A 228 -13.40 -6.63 -4.92
N THR A 229 -13.20 -7.78 -4.27
CA THR A 229 -12.77 -7.88 -2.87
C THR A 229 -11.97 -9.16 -2.65
N GLY A 230 -10.95 -9.12 -1.80
CA GLY A 230 -10.06 -10.23 -1.50
C GLY A 230 -9.04 -10.54 -2.60
N ALA A 231 -8.90 -9.66 -3.59
CA ALA A 231 -7.98 -9.86 -4.70
C ALA A 231 -6.56 -9.40 -4.34
N ASP A 232 -5.56 -10.17 -4.79
CA ASP A 232 -4.20 -9.71 -5.01
C ASP A 232 -4.11 -9.23 -6.46
N VAL A 233 -3.82 -7.96 -6.69
CA VAL A 233 -3.79 -7.36 -8.03
C VAL A 233 -2.35 -6.98 -8.39
N PRO A 234 -1.63 -7.79 -9.19
CA PRO A 234 -0.29 -7.46 -9.66
C PRO A 234 -0.31 -6.20 -10.54
N ILE A 235 0.69 -5.34 -10.35
CA ILE A 235 1.02 -4.23 -11.22
C ILE A 235 2.55 -4.25 -11.39
N ASP A 236 2.98 -5.12 -12.27
CA ASP A 236 4.35 -5.64 -12.26
C ASP A 236 5.01 -5.70 -13.64
N GLY A 237 4.36 -5.17 -14.67
CA GLY A 237 4.87 -5.19 -16.03
C GLY A 237 5.06 -6.61 -16.60
N GLY A 238 4.32 -7.60 -16.06
CA GLY A 238 4.39 -8.99 -16.47
C GLY A 238 5.43 -9.85 -15.73
N LEU A 239 6.05 -9.32 -14.67
CA LEU A 239 7.12 -10.02 -13.94
C LEU A 239 6.68 -11.38 -13.39
N THR A 240 5.45 -11.50 -12.90
CA THR A 240 4.91 -12.76 -12.31
C THR A 240 4.06 -13.58 -13.27
N ALA A 241 3.97 -13.20 -14.53
CA ALA A 241 3.18 -13.95 -15.55
C ALA A 241 3.90 -15.21 -16.10
N ARG A 242 5.08 -15.55 -15.56
CA ARG A 242 5.95 -16.66 -15.98
C ARG A 242 6.34 -17.54 -14.82
#